data_566c161ff305e2a84c19e1e911463d69
#
_entry.id   566c161ff305e2a84c19e1e911463d69
#
_cell.length_a   1.000
_cell.length_b   1.000
_cell.length_c   1.000
_cell.angle_alpha   90.00
_cell.angle_beta   90.00
_cell.angle_gamma   90.00
#
_symmetry.space_group_name_H-M   'P 1'
#
loop_
_entity.id
_entity.type
_entity.pdbx_description
1 polymer ?
#
loop_
_entity_poly.entity_id
_entity_poly.type
_entity_poly.pdbx_seq_one_letter_code
_entity_poly.pdbx_strand_id
1 'polypeptide(L)'
;MSILYFFFQLFFVFGYSQQYSRQEKQLLSQANRLDSLMQNNDSKILDFFEKDVSFAHSNGWIQNLDDFKKDFSSKKVVYKEIKQTGVSEIKKFKNTFSVRRKIKVTGFYKSELFEMNLSLLEIWIKNKFQWKLWSRQSVEIKL
;
A
#
# COMPACT_ATOMS: atom_id res chain seq x y z
N MET A 1 -20.55 38.09 -48.78
CA MET A 1 -19.58 37.01 -48.50
C MET A 1 -19.18 37.13 -47.06
N SER A 2 -19.78 36.33 -46.16
CA SER A 2 -19.42 36.30 -44.73
C SER A 2 -18.40 35.20 -44.50
N ILE A 3 -17.22 35.57 -44.05
CA ILE A 3 -16.19 34.62 -43.66
C ILE A 3 -16.40 34.26 -42.20
N LEU A 4 -16.84 33.02 -41.94
CA LEU A 4 -17.08 32.48 -40.62
C LEU A 4 -15.74 31.99 -40.06
N TYR A 5 -15.17 32.73 -39.09
CA TYR A 5 -13.97 32.28 -38.36
C TYR A 5 -14.38 31.25 -37.31
N PHE A 6 -14.04 29.99 -37.57
CA PHE A 6 -14.16 28.90 -36.60
C PHE A 6 -12.96 28.96 -35.64
N PHE A 7 -13.17 29.49 -34.44
CA PHE A 7 -12.20 29.45 -33.37
C PHE A 7 -12.20 28.04 -32.77
N PHE A 8 -11.18 27.23 -33.15
CA PHE A 8 -10.90 25.94 -32.54
C PHE A 8 -10.16 26.17 -31.23
N GLN A 9 -10.90 26.22 -30.09
CA GLN A 9 -10.27 26.24 -28.77
C GLN A 9 -9.72 24.85 -28.46
N LEU A 10 -8.40 24.69 -28.59
CA LEU A 10 -7.68 23.53 -28.08
C LEU A 10 -7.69 23.60 -26.53
N PHE A 11 -8.56 22.84 -25.90
CA PHE A 11 -8.43 22.59 -24.46
C PHE A 11 -7.26 21.66 -24.22
N PHE A 12 -6.12 22.24 -23.84
CA PHE A 12 -5.01 21.47 -23.24
C PHE A 12 -5.46 21.03 -21.84
N VAL A 13 -5.93 19.81 -21.72
CA VAL A 13 -6.10 19.15 -20.43
C VAL A 13 -4.70 18.81 -19.92
N PHE A 14 -4.13 19.70 -19.11
CA PHE A 14 -2.93 19.36 -18.34
C PHE A 14 -3.32 18.31 -17.32
N GLY A 15 -3.08 17.06 -17.65
CA GLY A 15 -3.12 15.98 -16.68
C GLY A 15 -2.01 16.22 -15.64
N TYR A 16 -2.39 16.67 -14.44
CA TYR A 16 -1.46 16.70 -13.31
C TYR A 16 -1.09 15.27 -12.93
N SER A 17 -0.05 14.74 -13.53
CA SER A 17 0.59 13.52 -13.06
C SER A 17 1.28 13.86 -11.74
N GLN A 18 0.87 13.21 -10.66
CA GLN A 18 1.47 13.39 -9.35
C GLN A 18 2.95 13.00 -9.41
N GLN A 19 3.84 14.00 -9.33
CA GLN A 19 5.27 13.79 -9.44
C GLN A 19 5.86 13.48 -8.06
N TYR A 20 6.20 12.22 -7.83
CA TYR A 20 6.85 11.78 -6.59
C TYR A 20 8.35 12.10 -6.57
N SER A 21 8.86 12.51 -5.42
CA SER A 21 10.29 12.62 -5.16
C SER A 21 10.99 11.25 -5.26
N ARG A 22 12.34 11.25 -5.33
CA ARG A 22 13.11 10.00 -5.36
C ARG A 22 12.83 9.11 -4.14
N GLN A 23 12.73 9.70 -2.95
CA GLN A 23 12.47 8.94 -1.71
C GLN A 23 11.04 8.38 -1.67
N GLU A 24 10.05 9.14 -2.15
CA GLU A 24 8.68 8.68 -2.24
C GLU A 24 8.54 7.51 -3.23
N LYS A 25 9.23 7.58 -4.37
CA LYS A 25 9.29 6.45 -5.33
C LYS A 25 9.93 5.21 -4.69
N GLN A 26 11.01 5.37 -3.92
CA GLN A 26 11.62 4.27 -3.17
C GLN A 26 10.65 3.68 -2.14
N LEU A 27 9.95 4.51 -1.38
CA LEU A 27 8.95 4.08 -0.41
C LEU A 27 7.84 3.26 -1.08
N LEU A 28 7.26 3.77 -2.17
CA LEU A 28 6.21 3.06 -2.90
C LEU A 28 6.71 1.73 -3.48
N SER A 29 7.95 1.67 -3.94
CA SER A 29 8.59 0.43 -4.39
C SER A 29 8.71 -0.57 -3.23
N GLN A 30 9.09 -0.13 -2.04
CA GLN A 30 9.17 -1.01 -0.86
C GLN A 30 7.78 -1.48 -0.40
N ALA A 31 6.77 -0.61 -0.42
CA ALA A 31 5.40 -0.99 -0.10
C ALA A 31 4.85 -2.05 -1.07
N ASN A 32 5.09 -1.88 -2.37
CA ASN A 32 4.71 -2.87 -3.38
C ASN A 32 5.48 -4.19 -3.21
N ARG A 33 6.75 -4.13 -2.81
CA ARG A 33 7.54 -5.32 -2.52
C ARG A 33 7.02 -6.06 -1.28
N LEU A 34 6.62 -5.34 -0.24
CA LEU A 34 5.94 -5.92 0.92
C LEU A 34 4.68 -6.69 0.50
N ASP A 35 3.84 -6.07 -0.34
CA ASP A 35 2.62 -6.71 -0.85
C ASP A 35 2.94 -7.99 -1.65
N SER A 36 3.97 -7.96 -2.48
CA SER A 36 4.42 -9.12 -3.25
C SER A 36 4.91 -10.26 -2.35
N LEU A 37 5.70 -9.95 -1.31
CA LEU A 37 6.16 -10.94 -0.35
C LEU A 37 4.99 -11.55 0.43
N MET A 38 4.01 -10.73 0.80
CA MET A 38 2.78 -11.18 1.45
C MET A 38 1.96 -12.10 0.55
N GLN A 39 1.77 -11.71 -0.71
CA GLN A 39 1.04 -12.51 -1.70
C GLN A 39 1.70 -13.88 -1.92
N ASN A 40 3.03 -13.92 -1.97
CA ASN A 40 3.79 -15.14 -2.22
C ASN A 40 4.07 -15.95 -0.93
N ASN A 41 3.60 -15.50 0.22
CA ASN A 41 3.89 -16.09 1.53
C ASN A 41 5.40 -16.28 1.76
N ASP A 42 6.20 -15.29 1.35
CA ASP A 42 7.66 -15.31 1.45
C ASP A 42 8.10 -14.77 2.81
N SER A 43 8.82 -15.57 3.58
CA SER A 43 9.29 -15.22 4.94
C SER A 43 10.22 -13.99 4.98
N LYS A 44 10.81 -13.58 3.85
CA LYS A 44 11.57 -12.33 3.73
C LYS A 44 10.75 -11.08 4.06
N ILE A 45 9.42 -11.19 4.11
CA ILE A 45 8.55 -10.11 4.57
C ILE A 45 8.93 -9.63 5.97
N LEU A 46 9.43 -10.53 6.83
CA LEU A 46 9.82 -10.20 8.20
C LEU A 46 10.98 -9.20 8.26
N ASP A 47 11.82 -9.14 7.24
CA ASP A 47 12.90 -8.16 7.13
C ASP A 47 12.40 -6.73 6.90
N PHE A 48 11.14 -6.58 6.54
CA PHE A 48 10.49 -5.27 6.32
C PHE A 48 9.92 -4.65 7.58
N PHE A 49 9.84 -5.39 8.68
CA PHE A 49 9.19 -4.92 9.90
C PHE A 49 10.20 -4.41 10.94
N GLU A 50 9.80 -3.33 11.63
CA GLU A 50 10.44 -2.96 12.89
C GLU A 50 10.09 -3.98 13.99
N LYS A 51 10.94 -4.07 15.01
CA LYS A 51 10.76 -5.05 16.10
C LYS A 51 9.46 -4.85 16.87
N ASP A 52 9.04 -3.59 17.01
CA ASP A 52 7.83 -3.15 17.70
C ASP A 52 6.70 -2.79 16.72
N VAL A 53 6.69 -3.42 15.54
CA VAL A 53 5.66 -3.18 14.53
C VAL A 53 4.25 -3.40 15.08
N SER A 54 3.34 -2.55 14.66
CA SER A 54 1.90 -2.66 14.90
C SER A 54 1.20 -2.86 13.56
N PHE A 55 0.68 -4.07 13.33
CA PHE A 55 -0.01 -4.43 12.09
C PHE A 55 -1.50 -4.61 12.34
N ALA A 56 -2.28 -3.55 12.10
CA ALA A 56 -3.71 -3.51 12.40
C ALA A 56 -4.56 -3.86 11.18
N HIS A 57 -5.48 -4.79 11.39
CA HIS A 57 -6.41 -5.31 10.40
C HIS A 57 -7.71 -4.49 10.34
N SER A 58 -8.50 -4.70 9.27
CA SER A 58 -9.77 -3.99 9.05
C SER A 58 -10.84 -4.31 10.09
N ASN A 59 -10.71 -5.42 10.81
CA ASN A 59 -11.61 -5.81 11.92
C ASN A 59 -11.18 -5.24 13.28
N GLY A 60 -10.13 -4.42 13.33
CA GLY A 60 -9.60 -3.81 14.56
C GLY A 60 -8.57 -4.65 15.31
N TRP A 61 -8.31 -5.88 14.88
CA TRP A 61 -7.24 -6.68 15.49
C TRP A 61 -5.86 -6.14 15.13
N ILE A 62 -4.99 -6.04 16.15
CA ILE A 62 -3.63 -5.53 16.01
C ILE A 62 -2.66 -6.65 16.34
N GLN A 63 -1.82 -7.00 15.38
CA GLN A 63 -0.73 -7.96 15.52
C GLN A 63 0.57 -7.26 15.85
N ASN A 64 1.32 -7.79 16.81
CA ASN A 64 2.75 -7.55 16.95
C ASN A 64 3.54 -8.46 16.00
N LEU A 65 4.88 -8.35 16.02
CA LEU A 65 5.74 -9.13 15.12
C LEU A 65 5.60 -10.65 15.34
N ASP A 66 5.47 -11.10 16.57
CA ASP A 66 5.38 -12.54 16.88
C ASP A 66 4.02 -13.12 16.47
N ASP A 67 2.94 -12.38 16.70
CA ASP A 67 1.60 -12.73 16.21
C ASP A 67 1.60 -12.82 14.68
N PHE A 68 2.21 -11.83 14.02
CA PHE A 68 2.32 -11.82 12.56
C PHE A 68 3.09 -13.06 12.05
N LYS A 69 4.25 -13.36 12.62
CA LYS A 69 5.06 -14.55 12.27
C LYS A 69 4.26 -15.84 12.38
N LYS A 70 3.55 -16.00 13.52
CA LYS A 70 2.73 -17.20 13.80
C LYS A 70 1.63 -17.38 12.76
N ASP A 71 0.87 -16.33 12.47
CA ASP A 71 -0.25 -16.40 11.54
C ASP A 71 0.22 -16.54 10.10
N PHE A 72 1.26 -15.81 9.71
CA PHE A 72 1.85 -15.87 8.38
C PHE A 72 2.37 -17.29 8.07
N SER A 73 3.02 -17.93 9.04
CA SER A 73 3.50 -19.31 8.92
C SER A 73 2.37 -20.34 8.87
N SER A 74 1.22 -20.03 9.47
CA SER A 74 0.06 -20.96 9.50
C SER A 74 -0.65 -21.10 8.15
N LYS A 75 -0.43 -20.17 7.22
CA LYS A 75 -1.08 -20.10 5.89
C LYS A 75 -2.61 -20.15 5.94
N LYS A 76 -3.20 -19.62 7.03
CA LYS A 76 -4.67 -19.51 7.15
C LYS A 76 -5.27 -18.61 6.07
N VAL A 77 -4.49 -17.61 5.65
CA VAL A 77 -4.82 -16.74 4.53
C VAL A 77 -3.88 -17.08 3.37
N VAL A 78 -4.43 -17.32 2.21
CA VAL A 78 -3.69 -17.52 0.96
C VAL A 78 -4.10 -16.43 0.00
N TYR A 79 -3.22 -15.47 -0.25
CA TYR A 79 -3.48 -14.38 -1.18
C TYR A 79 -3.33 -14.85 -2.62
N LYS A 80 -4.31 -14.52 -3.47
CA LYS A 80 -4.22 -14.68 -4.94
C LYS A 80 -3.62 -13.43 -5.58
N GLU A 81 -4.07 -12.27 -5.13
CA GLU A 81 -3.61 -10.99 -5.65
C GLU A 81 -3.69 -9.92 -4.54
N ILE A 82 -2.64 -9.12 -4.47
CA ILE A 82 -2.61 -7.85 -3.73
C ILE A 82 -2.17 -6.78 -4.73
N LYS A 83 -3.06 -5.87 -5.07
CA LYS A 83 -2.84 -4.85 -6.10
C LYS A 83 -3.08 -3.45 -5.55
N GLN A 84 -2.06 -2.58 -5.65
CA GLN A 84 -2.24 -1.16 -5.36
C GLN A 84 -3.13 -0.52 -6.41
N THR A 85 -4.19 0.17 -5.97
CA THR A 85 -5.17 0.85 -6.82
C THR A 85 -5.05 2.37 -6.77
N GLY A 86 -4.33 2.91 -5.78
CA GLY A 86 -4.09 4.34 -5.68
C GLY A 86 -3.24 4.73 -4.48
N VAL A 87 -2.66 5.92 -4.58
CA VAL A 87 -1.93 6.59 -3.48
C VAL A 87 -2.54 7.97 -3.34
N SER A 88 -3.03 8.30 -2.14
CA SER A 88 -3.70 9.58 -1.89
C SER A 88 -2.80 10.60 -1.19
N GLU A 89 -1.83 10.14 -0.39
CA GLU A 89 -0.99 11.05 0.39
C GLU A 89 0.33 10.37 0.77
N ILE A 90 1.43 11.11 0.68
CA ILE A 90 2.71 10.78 1.32
C ILE A 90 3.18 12.00 2.11
N LYS A 91 3.54 11.79 3.37
CA LYS A 91 4.13 12.81 4.24
C LYS A 91 5.46 12.31 4.79
N LYS A 92 6.38 13.25 4.99
CA LYS A 92 7.70 12.97 5.55
C LYS A 92 7.96 13.86 6.76
N PHE A 93 8.48 13.26 7.82
CA PHE A 93 9.05 13.95 8.96
C PHE A 93 10.36 13.28 9.37
N LYS A 94 11.48 13.96 9.17
CA LYS A 94 12.85 13.41 9.37
C LYS A 94 13.04 12.13 8.53
N ASN A 95 13.28 10.99 9.18
CA ASN A 95 13.44 9.68 8.55
C ASN A 95 12.13 8.84 8.55
N THR A 96 11.02 9.41 9.01
CA THR A 96 9.71 8.76 9.09
C THR A 96 8.82 9.23 7.96
N PHE A 97 8.13 8.31 7.33
CA PHE A 97 7.20 8.56 6.24
C PHE A 97 5.85 7.94 6.55
N SER A 98 4.78 8.70 6.33
CA SER A 98 3.44 8.13 6.27
C SER A 98 2.98 8.05 4.83
N VAL A 99 2.32 6.95 4.46
CA VAL A 99 1.66 6.79 3.16
C VAL A 99 0.23 6.33 3.36
N ARG A 100 -0.69 7.00 2.65
CA ARG A 100 -2.07 6.55 2.50
C ARG A 100 -2.25 6.01 1.09
N ARG A 101 -2.56 4.72 1.01
CA ARG A 101 -2.77 4.05 -0.27
C ARG A 101 -3.96 3.11 -0.22
N LYS A 102 -4.47 2.77 -1.37
CA LYS A 102 -5.55 1.80 -1.53
C LYS A 102 -5.01 0.55 -2.20
N ILE A 103 -5.48 -0.60 -1.76
CA ILE A 103 -5.19 -1.90 -2.38
C ILE A 103 -6.48 -2.69 -2.58
N LYS A 104 -6.51 -3.48 -3.63
CA LYS A 104 -7.47 -4.56 -3.81
C LYS A 104 -6.79 -5.87 -3.44
N VAL A 105 -7.45 -6.68 -2.63
CA VAL A 105 -6.95 -7.95 -2.14
C VAL A 105 -7.95 -9.04 -2.49
N THR A 106 -7.47 -10.13 -3.09
CA THR A 106 -8.24 -11.35 -3.31
C THR A 106 -7.48 -12.55 -2.77
N GLY A 107 -8.21 -13.54 -2.28
CA GLY A 107 -7.58 -14.73 -1.73
C GLY A 107 -8.57 -15.71 -1.12
N PHE A 108 -8.03 -16.60 -0.31
CA PHE A 108 -8.80 -17.57 0.45
C PHE A 108 -8.50 -17.47 1.95
N TYR A 109 -9.53 -17.52 2.76
CA TYR A 109 -9.45 -17.70 4.20
C TYR A 109 -10.15 -19.01 4.57
N LYS A 110 -9.40 -19.98 5.10
CA LYS A 110 -9.95 -21.32 5.40
C LYS A 110 -10.75 -21.92 4.22
N SER A 111 -10.20 -21.79 3.02
CA SER A 111 -10.80 -22.26 1.75
C SER A 111 -12.01 -21.46 1.24
N GLU A 112 -12.43 -20.41 1.93
CA GLU A 112 -13.46 -19.49 1.45
C GLU A 112 -12.84 -18.32 0.70
N LEU A 113 -13.35 -18.06 -0.51
CA LEU A 113 -12.89 -16.95 -1.35
C LEU A 113 -13.31 -15.62 -0.72
N PHE A 114 -12.37 -14.67 -0.66
CA PHE A 114 -12.67 -13.29 -0.29
C PHE A 114 -12.11 -12.28 -1.29
N GLU A 115 -12.77 -11.14 -1.38
CA GLU A 115 -12.31 -9.95 -2.08
C GLU A 115 -12.57 -8.74 -1.21
N MET A 116 -11.57 -7.87 -1.05
CA MET A 116 -11.67 -6.66 -0.22
C MET A 116 -10.96 -5.50 -0.90
N ASN A 117 -11.55 -4.31 -0.78
CA ASN A 117 -10.86 -3.05 -1.05
C ASN A 117 -10.46 -2.42 0.28
N LEU A 118 -9.18 -2.17 0.45
CA LEU A 118 -8.63 -1.64 1.70
C LEU A 118 -8.03 -0.26 1.48
N SER A 119 -8.33 0.65 2.42
CA SER A 119 -7.58 1.88 2.62
C SER A 119 -6.54 1.64 3.71
N LEU A 120 -5.30 1.94 3.40
CA LEU A 120 -4.16 1.73 4.30
C LEU A 120 -3.57 3.05 4.74
N LEU A 121 -3.23 3.14 6.03
CA LEU A 121 -2.24 4.08 6.54
C LEU A 121 -1.03 3.28 6.99
N GLU A 122 0.12 3.57 6.40
CA GLU A 122 1.38 2.92 6.74
C GLU A 122 2.40 3.95 7.20
N ILE A 123 3.13 3.63 8.26
CA ILE A 123 4.23 4.43 8.78
C ILE A 123 5.52 3.65 8.57
N TRP A 124 6.42 4.24 7.79
CA TRP A 124 7.69 3.67 7.42
C TRP A 124 8.85 4.47 8.00
N ILE A 125 9.89 3.77 8.45
CA ILE A 125 11.14 4.37 8.92
C ILE A 125 12.24 4.05 7.92
N LYS A 126 12.99 5.08 7.50
CA LYS A 126 14.15 4.92 6.64
C LYS A 126 15.42 5.03 7.45
N ASN A 127 16.15 3.93 7.62
CA ASN A 127 17.45 3.89 8.27
C ASN A 127 18.54 3.61 7.22
N LYS A 128 19.36 4.62 6.89
CA LYS A 128 20.38 4.53 5.84
C LYS A 128 19.78 4.02 4.51
N PHE A 129 19.98 2.73 4.20
CA PHE A 129 19.49 2.08 2.97
C PHE A 129 18.28 1.17 3.18
N GLN A 130 17.83 1.01 4.44
CA GLN A 130 16.71 0.12 4.78
C GLN A 130 15.45 0.90 5.04
N TRP A 131 14.33 0.32 4.57
CA TRP A 131 12.99 0.77 4.87
C TRP A 131 12.32 -0.27 5.76
N LYS A 132 11.77 0.17 6.90
CA LYS A 132 11.08 -0.69 7.86
C LYS A 132 9.66 -0.19 8.07
N LEU A 133 8.68 -1.07 7.98
CA LEU A 133 7.31 -0.78 8.37
C LEU A 133 7.22 -0.79 9.89
N TRP A 134 6.78 0.31 10.46
CA TRP A 134 6.60 0.46 11.91
C TRP A 134 5.13 0.33 12.32
N SER A 135 4.21 0.86 11.51
CA SER A 135 2.79 0.72 11.80
C SER A 135 1.99 0.61 10.50
N ARG A 136 0.93 -0.18 10.52
CA ARG A 136 -0.06 -0.26 9.46
C ARG A 136 -1.46 -0.33 10.06
N GLN A 137 -2.37 0.48 9.53
CA GLN A 137 -3.80 0.39 9.79
C GLN A 137 -4.53 0.13 8.48
N SER A 138 -5.37 -0.90 8.47
CA SER A 138 -6.25 -1.22 7.35
C SER A 138 -7.70 -0.87 7.69
N VAL A 139 -8.42 -0.34 6.70
CA VAL A 139 -9.87 -0.11 6.78
C VAL A 139 -10.50 -0.65 5.50
N GLU A 140 -11.52 -1.47 5.62
CA GLU A 140 -12.28 -1.95 4.47
C GLU A 140 -13.13 -0.81 3.90
N ILE A 141 -13.04 -0.63 2.57
CA ILE A 141 -13.87 0.32 1.83
C ILE A 141 -14.95 -0.51 1.12
N LYS A 142 -16.20 -0.25 1.47
CA LYS A 142 -17.35 -0.76 0.69
C LYS A 142 -17.59 0.21 -0.46
N LEU A 143 -17.49 -0.30 -1.67
CA LEU A 143 -17.80 0.42 -2.91
C LEU A 143 -19.29 0.33 -3.21
#